data_ca8c6360a6f7c75636c44fe89b0ab93c
#
_entry.id   ca8c6360a6f7c75636c44fe89b0ab93c
#
_cell.length_a   1.000
_cell.length_b   1.000
_cell.length_c   1.000
_cell.angle_alpha   90.00
_cell.angle_beta   90.00
_cell.angle_gamma   90.00
#
_symmetry.space_group_name_H-M   'P 1'
#
loop_
_entity.id
_entity.type
_entity.pdbx_description
1 polymer ?
#
loop_
_entity_poly.entity_id
_entity_poly.type
_entity_poly.pdbx_seq_one_letter_code
_entity_poly.pdbx_strand_id
1 'polypeptide(L)'
;MESEFFSEIVQTIIQQKLSKSQATKLKLKLCSKHKLKRVPTDIEIMLRAEEQNIPSLKRVLQTKPTRSISGVAVVAIMCKPHKCPHGRCTVCPGGLDSEFGDVPQSYTGKEPATMRALRHDFDPYLQVFNRLEQYIVTGHMPDKIELIIMGGTFPSMDKRYQTGFVKYALKAMNDFSSMFFRKNNLNLQKFKEFFELPGPVGDEKRIDSITRRLKKVKLSDSSLAHEQKRNESSNIKCVGMTVETRPDYGRTSNGIFALSLGATRVELGVESVFDDVLDKIDRGHDVQEIIDSSRELRDLGFKLNFHYMLGLPGSSEKKDIEGFKILFENPDFRPDMLKIYP
;
A
#
# COMPACT_ATOMS: atom_id res chain seq x y z
N MET A 1 -21.44 23.54 -22.04
CA MET A 1 -21.33 22.15 -22.54
C MET A 1 -20.70 21.24 -21.48
N GLU A 2 -19.43 21.38 -21.11
CA GLU A 2 -18.80 20.45 -20.11
C GLU A 2 -19.37 20.65 -18.69
N SER A 3 -19.53 21.90 -18.24
CA SER A 3 -20.14 22.24 -16.95
C SER A 3 -21.57 21.73 -16.80
N GLU A 4 -22.37 21.88 -17.86
CA GLU A 4 -23.77 21.40 -17.90
C GLU A 4 -23.85 19.89 -17.82
N PHE A 5 -22.94 19.16 -18.48
CA PHE A 5 -22.82 17.70 -18.33
C PHE A 5 -22.64 17.29 -16.87
N PHE A 6 -21.68 17.92 -16.17
CA PHE A 6 -21.40 17.55 -14.77
C PHE A 6 -22.57 17.89 -13.84
N SER A 7 -23.25 19.01 -14.05
CA SER A 7 -24.45 19.36 -13.29
C SER A 7 -25.60 18.38 -13.56
N GLU A 8 -25.90 18.11 -14.84
CA GLU A 8 -27.00 17.23 -15.22
C GLU A 8 -26.80 15.80 -14.74
N ILE A 9 -25.59 15.22 -14.88
CA ILE A 9 -25.33 13.86 -14.43
C ILE A 9 -25.43 13.70 -12.90
N VAL A 10 -24.89 14.67 -12.14
CA VAL A 10 -24.97 14.67 -10.67
C VAL A 10 -26.41 14.74 -10.21
N GLN A 11 -27.19 15.70 -10.74
CA GLN A 11 -28.59 15.86 -10.38
C GLN A 11 -29.42 14.63 -10.73
N THR A 12 -29.25 14.07 -11.91
CA THR A 12 -30.00 12.88 -12.34
C THR A 12 -29.69 11.66 -11.50
N ILE A 13 -28.40 11.42 -11.17
CA ILE A 13 -28.02 10.29 -10.28
C ILE A 13 -28.72 10.41 -8.93
N ILE A 14 -28.77 11.61 -8.34
CA ILE A 14 -29.34 11.86 -7.01
C ILE A 14 -30.85 11.76 -7.04
N GLN A 15 -31.51 12.47 -7.97
CA GLN A 15 -32.98 12.52 -8.06
C GLN A 15 -33.59 11.16 -8.35
N GLN A 16 -32.99 10.40 -9.27
CA GLN A 16 -33.51 9.10 -9.70
C GLN A 16 -32.93 7.93 -8.88
N LYS A 17 -32.05 8.18 -7.89
CA LYS A 17 -31.40 7.15 -7.05
C LYS A 17 -30.81 6.00 -7.86
N LEU A 18 -30.08 6.33 -8.92
CA LEU A 18 -29.57 5.37 -9.90
C LEU A 18 -28.61 4.35 -9.27
N SER A 19 -28.64 3.14 -9.79
CA SER A 19 -27.59 2.14 -9.56
C SER A 19 -26.33 2.48 -10.35
N LYS A 20 -25.20 1.85 -10.02
CA LYS A 20 -23.93 2.03 -10.76
C LYS A 20 -24.06 1.73 -12.25
N SER A 21 -24.76 0.66 -12.61
CA SER A 21 -25.00 0.29 -14.01
C SER A 21 -25.83 1.35 -14.76
N GLN A 22 -26.89 1.85 -14.12
CA GLN A 22 -27.73 2.93 -14.69
C GLN A 22 -26.95 4.23 -14.84
N ALA A 23 -26.14 4.59 -13.86
CA ALA A 23 -25.30 5.78 -13.92
C ALA A 23 -24.24 5.69 -15.05
N THR A 24 -23.68 4.49 -15.29
CA THR A 24 -22.77 4.25 -16.41
C THR A 24 -23.47 4.47 -17.76
N LYS A 25 -24.70 3.93 -17.92
CA LYS A 25 -25.49 4.15 -19.14
C LYS A 25 -25.85 5.61 -19.33
N LEU A 26 -26.29 6.28 -18.26
CA LEU A 26 -26.60 7.71 -18.28
C LEU A 26 -25.36 8.54 -18.68
N LYS A 27 -24.21 8.24 -18.14
CA LYS A 27 -22.95 8.91 -18.44
C LYS A 27 -22.64 8.88 -19.95
N LEU A 28 -22.78 7.72 -20.60
CA LEU A 28 -22.56 7.58 -22.04
C LEU A 28 -23.59 8.40 -22.84
N LYS A 29 -24.87 8.32 -22.45
CA LYS A 29 -25.94 9.09 -23.10
C LYS A 29 -25.71 10.60 -23.02
N LEU A 30 -25.33 11.11 -21.83
CA LEU A 30 -25.06 12.54 -21.64
C LEU A 30 -23.76 12.98 -22.33
N CYS A 31 -22.72 12.12 -22.41
CA CYS A 31 -21.54 12.44 -23.21
C CYS A 31 -21.88 12.70 -24.67
N SER A 32 -22.74 11.87 -25.27
CA SER A 32 -23.22 12.04 -26.62
C SER A 32 -24.06 13.32 -26.75
N LYS A 33 -25.01 13.56 -25.83
CA LYS A 33 -25.86 14.78 -25.81
C LYS A 33 -25.03 16.07 -25.75
N HIS A 34 -24.03 16.13 -24.87
CA HIS A 34 -23.18 17.31 -24.69
C HIS A 34 -21.94 17.33 -25.59
N LYS A 35 -21.82 16.37 -26.54
CA LYS A 35 -20.75 16.28 -27.55
C LYS A 35 -19.34 16.35 -26.90
N LEU A 36 -19.14 15.62 -25.78
CA LEU A 36 -17.83 15.56 -25.11
C LEU A 36 -16.85 14.74 -25.95
N LYS A 37 -15.59 15.17 -26.01
CA LYS A 37 -14.53 14.48 -26.76
C LYS A 37 -14.12 13.14 -26.12
N ARG A 38 -14.36 12.96 -24.82
CA ARG A 38 -14.10 11.73 -24.07
C ARG A 38 -15.13 11.54 -22.97
N VAL A 39 -15.28 10.30 -22.52
CA VAL A 39 -16.14 9.98 -21.38
C VAL A 39 -15.42 10.34 -20.08
N PRO A 40 -15.95 11.26 -19.25
CA PRO A 40 -15.39 11.57 -17.96
C PRO A 40 -15.40 10.35 -17.01
N THR A 41 -14.39 10.25 -16.17
CA THR A 41 -14.31 9.20 -15.15
C THR A 41 -15.27 9.46 -14.00
N ASP A 42 -15.61 8.42 -13.23
CA ASP A 42 -16.41 8.55 -12.01
C ASP A 42 -15.74 9.50 -11.00
N ILE A 43 -14.40 9.48 -10.96
CA ILE A 43 -13.58 10.37 -10.14
C ILE A 43 -13.80 11.86 -10.56
N GLU A 44 -13.77 12.13 -11.85
CA GLU A 44 -13.97 13.51 -12.34
C GLU A 44 -15.36 14.06 -12.02
N ILE A 45 -16.38 13.20 -12.08
CA ILE A 45 -17.75 13.56 -11.69
C ILE A 45 -17.80 13.87 -10.19
N MET A 46 -17.23 13.02 -9.34
CA MET A 46 -17.19 13.26 -7.90
C MET A 46 -16.41 14.52 -7.52
N LEU A 47 -15.28 14.79 -8.16
CA LEU A 47 -14.46 15.96 -7.85
C LEU A 47 -15.13 17.29 -8.25
N ARG A 48 -16.02 17.27 -9.25
CA ARG A 48 -16.77 18.45 -9.69
C ARG A 48 -18.12 18.62 -8.99
N ALA A 49 -18.55 17.61 -8.23
CA ALA A 49 -19.78 17.70 -7.45
C ALA A 49 -19.60 18.63 -6.24
N GLU A 50 -20.70 19.26 -5.84
CA GLU A 50 -20.79 20.01 -4.59
C GLU A 50 -20.67 19.10 -3.39
N GLU A 51 -20.08 19.58 -2.29
CA GLU A 51 -19.77 18.79 -1.11
C GLU A 51 -20.99 18.08 -0.52
N GLN A 52 -22.13 18.77 -0.49
CA GLN A 52 -23.41 18.22 -0.01
C GLN A 52 -23.91 17.02 -0.82
N ASN A 53 -23.50 16.88 -2.08
CA ASN A 53 -23.91 15.81 -2.98
C ASN A 53 -23.00 14.55 -2.89
N ILE A 54 -21.80 14.70 -2.33
CA ILE A 54 -20.79 13.62 -2.27
C ILE A 54 -21.31 12.37 -1.57
N PRO A 55 -22.01 12.42 -0.40
CA PRO A 55 -22.49 11.22 0.26
C PRO A 55 -23.42 10.36 -0.62
N SER A 56 -24.31 11.02 -1.36
CA SER A 56 -25.26 10.36 -2.29
C SER A 56 -24.55 9.75 -3.51
N LEU A 57 -23.55 10.45 -4.05
CA LEU A 57 -22.78 10.01 -5.22
C LEU A 57 -21.79 8.90 -4.89
N LYS A 58 -21.23 8.89 -3.69
CA LYS A 58 -20.22 7.92 -3.25
C LYS A 58 -20.69 6.48 -3.46
N ARG A 59 -21.92 6.17 -3.12
CA ARG A 59 -22.50 4.82 -3.29
C ARG A 59 -22.46 4.33 -4.74
N VAL A 60 -22.57 5.25 -5.71
CA VAL A 60 -22.69 4.94 -7.14
C VAL A 60 -21.36 5.08 -7.87
N LEU A 61 -20.58 6.12 -7.53
CA LEU A 61 -19.36 6.48 -8.26
C LEU A 61 -18.06 5.99 -7.60
N GLN A 62 -18.13 5.42 -6.38
CA GLN A 62 -16.95 4.86 -5.73
C GLN A 62 -16.27 3.80 -6.61
N THR A 63 -14.96 3.95 -6.80
CA THR A 63 -14.16 3.02 -7.61
C THR A 63 -13.62 1.89 -6.73
N LYS A 64 -13.82 0.64 -7.14
CA LYS A 64 -13.35 -0.56 -6.43
C LYS A 64 -13.79 -0.60 -4.95
N PRO A 65 -15.09 -0.64 -4.66
CA PRO A 65 -15.64 -0.51 -3.29
C PRO A 65 -15.12 -1.60 -2.32
N THR A 66 -14.70 -2.76 -2.83
CA THR A 66 -14.14 -3.86 -2.02
C THR A 66 -12.82 -3.52 -1.34
N ARG A 67 -12.09 -2.50 -1.80
CA ARG A 67 -10.76 -2.15 -1.24
C ARG A 67 -10.78 -1.69 0.22
N SER A 68 -11.88 -1.17 0.70
CA SER A 68 -12.04 -0.69 2.07
C SER A 68 -13.28 -1.27 2.75
N ILE A 69 -13.79 -2.41 2.26
CA ILE A 69 -14.99 -3.06 2.81
C ILE A 69 -14.76 -3.55 4.25
N SER A 70 -13.52 -3.90 4.59
CA SER A 70 -13.12 -4.27 5.96
C SER A 70 -13.09 -3.08 6.93
N GLY A 71 -13.26 -1.84 6.43
CA GLY A 71 -13.06 -0.62 7.21
C GLY A 71 -11.59 -0.22 7.40
N VAL A 72 -10.64 -0.96 6.80
CA VAL A 72 -9.20 -0.67 6.84
C VAL A 72 -8.66 -0.45 5.44
N ALA A 73 -7.91 0.62 5.24
CA ALA A 73 -7.28 0.94 3.97
C ALA A 73 -5.80 0.53 3.99
N VAL A 74 -5.39 -0.28 3.01
CA VAL A 74 -4.00 -0.75 2.91
C VAL A 74 -3.13 0.30 2.21
N VAL A 75 -2.08 0.74 2.89
CA VAL A 75 -1.04 1.62 2.36
C VAL A 75 0.28 0.89 2.31
N ALA A 76 0.62 0.37 1.14
CA ALA A 76 1.92 -0.24 0.91
C ALA A 76 2.93 0.81 0.44
N ILE A 77 4.08 0.86 1.09
CA ILE A 77 5.22 1.73 0.76
C ILE A 77 6.47 0.90 0.59
N MET A 78 7.35 1.33 -0.32
CA MET A 78 8.54 0.59 -0.71
C MET A 78 9.78 1.29 -0.19
N CYS A 79 10.69 0.56 0.47
CA CYS A 79 12.00 1.08 0.83
C CYS A 79 12.92 1.18 -0.39
N LYS A 80 14.01 1.95 -0.25
CA LYS A 80 14.99 2.09 -1.34
C LYS A 80 15.62 0.74 -1.70
N PRO A 81 16.02 0.55 -2.97
CA PRO A 81 16.74 -0.64 -3.39
C PRO A 81 17.99 -0.89 -2.54
N HIS A 82 18.20 -2.13 -2.15
CA HIS A 82 19.41 -2.56 -1.44
C HIS A 82 19.67 -4.04 -1.73
N LYS A 83 20.91 -4.48 -1.55
CA LYS A 83 21.29 -5.89 -1.73
C LYS A 83 20.73 -6.72 -0.58
N CYS A 84 20.13 -7.88 -0.90
CA CYS A 84 19.83 -8.85 0.12
C CYS A 84 21.13 -9.42 0.70
N PRO A 85 21.21 -9.66 2.00
CA PRO A 85 22.43 -10.12 2.65
C PRO A 85 22.96 -11.46 2.14
N HIS A 86 22.06 -12.37 1.69
CA HIS A 86 22.44 -13.68 1.15
C HIS A 86 22.84 -13.66 -0.33
N GLY A 87 22.72 -12.52 -1.01
CA GLY A 87 22.90 -12.42 -2.45
C GLY A 87 21.56 -12.33 -3.22
N ARG A 88 21.42 -13.11 -4.29
CA ARG A 88 20.25 -13.08 -5.17
C ARG A 88 19.75 -14.49 -5.43
N CYS A 89 18.47 -14.75 -5.13
CA CYS A 89 17.82 -15.99 -5.53
C CYS A 89 17.73 -16.09 -7.06
N THR A 90 17.80 -17.31 -7.60
CA THR A 90 17.72 -17.55 -9.06
C THR A 90 16.39 -17.08 -9.67
N VAL A 91 15.32 -17.09 -8.88
CA VAL A 91 13.96 -16.65 -9.29
C VAL A 91 13.68 -15.17 -9.00
N CYS A 92 14.66 -14.42 -8.45
CA CYS A 92 14.45 -13.02 -8.11
C CYS A 92 14.43 -12.16 -9.38
N PRO A 93 13.30 -11.50 -9.72
CA PRO A 93 13.18 -10.79 -10.99
C PRO A 93 13.95 -9.46 -11.01
N GLY A 94 14.09 -8.79 -9.86
CA GLY A 94 14.68 -7.47 -9.76
C GLY A 94 15.83 -7.37 -8.77
N GLY A 95 16.21 -6.16 -8.45
CA GLY A 95 17.33 -5.83 -7.56
C GLY A 95 18.17 -4.69 -8.12
N LEU A 96 19.31 -4.41 -7.49
CA LEU A 96 20.29 -3.50 -8.06
C LEU A 96 20.89 -4.11 -9.34
N ASP A 97 21.16 -3.28 -10.34
CA ASP A 97 21.69 -3.68 -11.63
C ASP A 97 20.83 -4.72 -12.39
N SER A 98 19.51 -4.70 -12.16
CA SER A 98 18.58 -5.60 -12.86
C SER A 98 18.19 -5.05 -14.24
N GLU A 99 17.62 -5.91 -15.11
CA GLU A 99 17.06 -5.52 -16.41
C GLU A 99 15.97 -4.42 -16.28
N PHE A 100 15.38 -4.27 -15.11
CA PHE A 100 14.38 -3.26 -14.80
C PHE A 100 14.96 -1.98 -14.18
N GLY A 101 16.30 -1.84 -14.16
CA GLY A 101 17.01 -0.80 -13.40
C GLY A 101 17.09 -1.10 -11.91
N ASP A 102 17.47 -0.11 -11.12
CA ASP A 102 17.59 -0.24 -9.67
C ASP A 102 16.21 -0.26 -8.99
N VAL A 103 15.71 -1.45 -8.73
CA VAL A 103 14.47 -1.70 -8.00
C VAL A 103 14.75 -2.56 -6.77
N PRO A 104 13.90 -2.53 -5.73
CA PRO A 104 14.05 -3.45 -4.61
C PRO A 104 14.02 -4.91 -5.08
N GLN A 105 14.79 -5.78 -4.43
CA GLN A 105 14.77 -7.20 -4.75
C GLN A 105 13.37 -7.79 -4.58
N SER A 106 13.05 -8.78 -5.39
CA SER A 106 11.72 -9.40 -5.55
C SER A 106 10.69 -8.56 -6.31
N TYR A 107 11.07 -7.40 -6.86
CA TYR A 107 10.17 -6.51 -7.62
C TYR A 107 10.73 -6.16 -8.99
N THR A 108 9.84 -5.94 -9.97
CA THR A 108 10.19 -5.59 -11.36
C THR A 108 10.12 -4.08 -11.65
N GLY A 109 9.66 -3.28 -10.68
CA GLY A 109 9.39 -1.86 -10.91
C GLY A 109 7.99 -1.58 -11.51
N LYS A 110 7.28 -2.60 -11.98
CA LYS A 110 5.96 -2.47 -12.63
C LYS A 110 4.79 -2.60 -11.65
N GLU A 111 5.02 -3.06 -10.44
CA GLU A 111 4.01 -3.16 -9.39
C GLU A 111 3.53 -1.76 -8.96
N PRO A 112 2.24 -1.58 -8.65
CA PRO A 112 1.70 -0.27 -8.28
C PRO A 112 2.42 0.42 -7.10
N ALA A 113 2.92 -0.35 -6.13
CA ALA A 113 3.68 0.18 -5.00
C ALA A 113 5.07 0.64 -5.44
N THR A 114 5.78 -0.16 -6.24
CA THR A 114 7.12 0.17 -6.75
C THR A 114 7.06 1.37 -7.70
N MET A 115 6.08 1.41 -8.63
CA MET A 115 5.89 2.57 -9.51
C MET A 115 5.64 3.87 -8.72
N ARG A 116 4.90 3.80 -7.61
CA ARG A 116 4.70 4.95 -6.73
C ARG A 116 6.00 5.34 -6.03
N ALA A 117 6.76 4.37 -5.55
CA ALA A 117 8.03 4.62 -4.87
C ALA A 117 9.06 5.26 -5.80
N LEU A 118 9.21 4.74 -7.03
CA LEU A 118 10.08 5.31 -8.06
C LEU A 118 9.78 6.78 -8.36
N ARG A 119 8.49 7.15 -8.47
CA ARG A 119 8.09 8.55 -8.70
C ARG A 119 8.42 9.49 -7.55
N HIS A 120 8.68 8.95 -6.37
CA HIS A 120 8.91 9.69 -5.14
C HIS A 120 10.26 9.40 -4.50
N ASP A 121 11.23 8.90 -5.27
CA ASP A 121 12.59 8.58 -4.80
C ASP A 121 12.58 7.72 -3.52
N PHE A 122 11.65 6.79 -3.42
CA PHE A 122 11.44 5.91 -2.26
C PHE A 122 11.19 6.67 -0.94
N ASP A 123 10.81 7.94 -1.01
CA ASP A 123 10.47 8.75 0.16
C ASP A 123 9.15 8.28 0.80
N PRO A 124 9.14 7.75 2.05
CA PRO A 124 7.94 7.20 2.67
C PRO A 124 6.85 8.24 2.90
N TYR A 125 7.22 9.50 3.18
CA TYR A 125 6.27 10.58 3.39
C TYR A 125 5.47 10.88 2.13
N LEU A 126 6.14 11.00 1.00
CA LEU A 126 5.51 11.28 -0.30
C LEU A 126 4.68 10.08 -0.78
N GLN A 127 5.16 8.85 -0.58
CA GLN A 127 4.42 7.64 -0.93
C GLN A 127 3.09 7.52 -0.19
N VAL A 128 3.09 7.81 1.13
CA VAL A 128 1.88 7.78 1.96
C VAL A 128 0.92 8.88 1.52
N PHE A 129 1.38 10.13 1.37
CA PHE A 129 0.54 11.23 0.91
C PHE A 129 -0.13 10.94 -0.42
N ASN A 130 0.63 10.45 -1.40
CA ASN A 130 0.09 10.08 -2.71
C ASN A 130 -0.96 8.97 -2.59
N ARG A 131 -0.74 7.99 -1.71
CA ARG A 131 -1.70 6.91 -1.54
C ARG A 131 -2.98 7.36 -0.85
N LEU A 132 -2.89 8.26 0.13
CA LEU A 132 -4.05 8.86 0.79
C LEU A 132 -4.85 9.73 -0.19
N GLU A 133 -4.18 10.56 -1.00
CA GLU A 133 -4.83 11.30 -2.12
C GLU A 133 -5.63 10.34 -3.01
N GLN A 134 -5.00 9.24 -3.46
CA GLN A 134 -5.67 8.26 -4.32
C GLN A 134 -6.92 7.64 -3.67
N TYR A 135 -6.90 7.38 -2.37
CA TYR A 135 -8.08 6.88 -1.66
C TYR A 135 -9.21 7.90 -1.68
N ILE A 136 -8.94 9.15 -1.32
CA ILE A 136 -9.95 10.22 -1.27
C ILE A 136 -10.57 10.44 -2.66
N VAL A 137 -9.75 10.62 -3.70
CA VAL A 137 -10.26 10.88 -5.06
C VAL A 137 -11.06 9.70 -5.63
N THR A 138 -10.79 8.48 -5.19
CA THR A 138 -11.55 7.28 -5.61
C THR A 138 -12.78 7.01 -4.75
N GLY A 139 -13.11 7.91 -3.81
CA GLY A 139 -14.31 7.86 -2.97
C GLY A 139 -14.16 7.07 -1.68
N HIS A 140 -12.93 6.69 -1.29
CA HIS A 140 -12.66 6.00 -0.03
C HIS A 140 -12.30 7.00 1.07
N MET A 141 -12.62 6.66 2.32
CA MET A 141 -12.19 7.40 3.50
C MET A 141 -11.17 6.54 4.27
N PRO A 142 -9.88 6.85 4.18
CA PRO A 142 -8.82 6.06 4.80
C PRO A 142 -8.56 6.50 6.26
N ASP A 143 -9.53 6.30 7.14
CA ASP A 143 -9.43 6.65 8.57
C ASP A 143 -8.60 5.64 9.38
N LYS A 144 -8.58 4.39 8.95
CA LYS A 144 -7.77 3.30 9.52
C LYS A 144 -6.84 2.74 8.45
N ILE A 145 -5.55 2.76 8.72
CA ILE A 145 -4.51 2.33 7.78
C ILE A 145 -3.83 1.07 8.30
N GLU A 146 -3.74 0.06 7.45
CA GLU A 146 -2.73 -0.97 7.56
C GLU A 146 -1.54 -0.55 6.68
N LEU A 147 -0.43 -0.21 7.32
CA LEU A 147 0.81 0.15 6.64
C LEU A 147 1.61 -1.12 6.33
N ILE A 148 2.01 -1.30 5.08
CA ILE A 148 2.88 -2.41 4.67
C ILE A 148 4.20 -1.83 4.17
N ILE A 149 5.30 -2.19 4.82
CA ILE A 149 6.66 -1.84 4.44
C ILE A 149 7.23 -2.96 3.60
N MET A 150 7.43 -2.67 2.32
CA MET A 150 7.86 -3.60 1.28
C MET A 150 9.28 -3.27 0.83
N GLY A 151 9.91 -4.23 0.13
CA GLY A 151 11.19 -3.99 -0.55
C GLY A 151 12.28 -5.00 -0.18
N GLY A 152 11.93 -6.26 -0.03
CA GLY A 152 12.83 -7.37 0.24
C GLY A 152 13.09 -7.55 1.73
N THR A 153 14.34 -7.39 2.18
CA THR A 153 14.72 -7.63 3.58
C THR A 153 14.88 -6.31 4.34
N PHE A 154 13.77 -5.62 4.61
CA PHE A 154 13.81 -4.33 5.31
C PHE A 154 14.61 -4.35 6.64
N PRO A 155 14.54 -5.39 7.51
CA PRO A 155 15.34 -5.45 8.74
C PRO A 155 16.85 -5.56 8.53
N SER A 156 17.33 -5.84 7.31
CA SER A 156 18.77 -5.84 7.01
C SER A 156 19.35 -4.45 6.79
N MET A 157 18.49 -3.43 6.64
CA MET A 157 18.92 -2.06 6.45
C MET A 157 19.39 -1.43 7.76
N ASP A 158 20.15 -0.33 7.67
CA ASP A 158 20.57 0.43 8.85
C ASP A 158 19.38 0.84 9.74
N LYS A 159 19.53 0.69 11.05
CA LYS A 159 18.46 0.97 12.02
C LYS A 159 17.99 2.43 12.02
N ARG A 160 18.88 3.39 11.70
CA ARG A 160 18.50 4.81 11.58
C ARG A 160 17.62 5.01 10.35
N TYR A 161 17.95 4.33 9.24
CA TYR A 161 17.10 4.33 8.06
C TYR A 161 15.71 3.76 8.35
N GLN A 162 15.64 2.58 8.98
CA GLN A 162 14.37 1.94 9.36
C GLN A 162 13.53 2.87 10.26
N THR A 163 14.13 3.45 11.30
CA THR A 163 13.48 4.41 12.21
C THR A 163 12.97 5.65 11.46
N GLY A 164 13.80 6.21 10.60
CA GLY A 164 13.45 7.38 9.78
C GLY A 164 12.32 7.07 8.79
N PHE A 165 12.35 5.90 8.16
CA PHE A 165 11.35 5.45 7.21
C PHE A 165 9.97 5.34 7.86
N VAL A 166 9.87 4.68 9.01
CA VAL A 166 8.61 4.55 9.77
C VAL A 166 8.16 5.90 10.33
N LYS A 167 9.09 6.68 10.90
CA LYS A 167 8.79 8.04 11.39
C LYS A 167 8.09 8.89 10.33
N TYR A 168 8.66 8.95 9.13
CA TYR A 168 8.09 9.77 8.06
C TYR A 168 6.81 9.21 7.45
N ALA A 169 6.60 7.89 7.49
CA ALA A 169 5.32 7.30 7.10
C ALA A 169 4.20 7.70 8.09
N LEU A 170 4.43 7.61 9.39
CA LEU A 170 3.48 8.04 10.43
C LEU A 170 3.27 9.56 10.38
N LYS A 171 4.35 10.34 10.24
CA LYS A 171 4.27 11.79 10.08
C LYS A 171 3.37 12.18 8.90
N ALA A 172 3.46 11.49 7.78
CA ALA A 172 2.62 11.75 6.62
C ALA A 172 1.12 11.56 6.94
N MET A 173 0.76 10.49 7.65
CA MET A 173 -0.63 10.26 8.08
C MET A 173 -1.11 11.37 9.03
N ASN A 174 -0.28 11.75 9.99
CA ASN A 174 -0.56 12.79 10.98
C ASN A 174 -0.71 14.16 10.33
N ASP A 175 0.20 14.53 9.43
CA ASP A 175 0.16 15.81 8.74
C ASP A 175 -1.03 15.87 7.77
N PHE A 176 -1.32 14.80 7.03
CA PHE A 176 -2.49 14.72 6.18
C PHE A 176 -3.78 14.93 7.00
N SER A 177 -3.88 14.26 8.15
CA SER A 177 -4.99 14.44 9.09
C SER A 177 -5.11 15.90 9.54
N SER A 178 -4.03 16.51 10.01
CA SER A 178 -4.01 17.89 10.50
C SER A 178 -4.31 18.91 9.41
N MET A 179 -3.89 18.65 8.18
CA MET A 179 -4.09 19.54 7.04
C MET A 179 -5.52 19.53 6.52
N PHE A 180 -6.14 18.35 6.46
CA PHE A 180 -7.39 18.19 5.70
C PHE A 180 -8.60 17.79 6.53
N PHE A 181 -8.45 17.50 7.84
CA PHE A 181 -9.59 17.13 8.67
C PHE A 181 -9.93 18.22 9.70
N ARG A 182 -11.22 18.40 9.97
CA ARG A 182 -11.76 19.20 11.05
C ARG A 182 -12.85 18.40 11.76
N LYS A 183 -12.71 18.17 13.07
CA LYS A 183 -13.69 17.40 13.88
C LYS A 183 -14.12 16.10 13.16
N ASN A 184 -13.16 15.30 12.73
CA ASN A 184 -13.35 14.02 12.03
C ASN A 184 -13.95 14.10 10.61
N ASN A 185 -14.20 15.28 10.08
CA ASN A 185 -14.69 15.47 8.73
C ASN A 185 -13.58 15.96 7.81
N LEU A 186 -13.52 15.38 6.61
CA LEU A 186 -12.61 15.83 5.57
C LEU A 186 -13.06 17.21 5.05
N ASN A 187 -12.19 18.21 5.11
CA ASN A 187 -12.37 19.47 4.40
C ASN A 187 -12.01 19.27 2.92
N LEU A 188 -13.01 18.88 2.14
CA LEU A 188 -12.83 18.53 0.73
C LEU A 188 -12.37 19.73 -0.10
N GLN A 189 -12.81 20.94 0.22
CA GLN A 189 -12.40 22.18 -0.46
C GLN A 189 -10.88 22.38 -0.31
N LYS A 190 -10.38 22.38 0.93
CA LYS A 190 -8.95 22.54 1.22
C LYS A 190 -8.11 21.42 0.61
N PHE A 191 -8.65 20.20 0.59
CA PHE A 191 -8.01 19.06 -0.08
C PHE A 191 -7.90 19.29 -1.58
N LYS A 192 -8.99 19.69 -2.25
CA LYS A 192 -8.99 19.99 -3.69
C LYS A 192 -8.01 21.11 -4.04
N GLU A 193 -8.01 22.20 -3.27
CA GLU A 193 -7.09 23.32 -3.46
C GLU A 193 -5.63 22.89 -3.34
N PHE A 194 -5.29 22.11 -2.30
CA PHE A 194 -3.93 21.65 -2.08
C PHE A 194 -3.44 20.73 -3.19
N PHE A 195 -4.27 19.80 -3.64
CA PHE A 195 -3.94 18.84 -4.69
C PHE A 195 -4.28 19.34 -6.10
N GLU A 196 -4.67 20.61 -6.24
CA GLU A 196 -5.02 21.24 -7.53
C GLU A 196 -6.02 20.39 -8.34
N LEU A 197 -7.14 20.02 -7.68
CA LEU A 197 -8.16 19.13 -8.21
C LEU A 197 -9.45 19.92 -8.58
N PRO A 198 -10.13 19.56 -9.69
CA PRO A 198 -9.77 18.52 -10.65
C PRO A 198 -8.64 18.98 -11.58
N GLY A 199 -7.68 18.08 -11.83
CA GLY A 199 -6.53 18.33 -12.69
C GLY A 199 -6.24 17.14 -13.60
N PRO A 200 -5.47 17.32 -14.69
CA PRO A 200 -5.08 16.22 -15.56
C PRO A 200 -4.26 15.16 -14.81
N VAL A 201 -4.50 13.90 -15.13
CA VAL A 201 -3.68 12.79 -14.62
C VAL A 201 -2.33 12.82 -15.34
N GLY A 202 -1.23 12.78 -14.57
CA GLY A 202 0.13 12.77 -15.12
C GLY A 202 0.68 14.15 -15.48
N ASP A 203 0.03 15.25 -15.07
CA ASP A 203 0.58 16.60 -15.23
C ASP A 203 1.81 16.78 -14.34
N GLU A 204 2.99 16.80 -14.98
CA GLU A 204 4.28 16.93 -14.31
C GLU A 204 4.40 18.21 -13.48
N LYS A 205 3.92 19.35 -14.02
CA LYS A 205 3.97 20.64 -13.32
C LYS A 205 3.16 20.62 -12.02
N ARG A 206 1.97 20.00 -12.06
CA ARG A 206 1.13 19.76 -10.89
C ARG A 206 1.81 18.86 -9.88
N ILE A 207 2.38 17.74 -10.34
CA ILE A 207 3.10 16.77 -9.49
C ILE A 207 4.28 17.46 -8.79
N ASP A 208 5.08 18.23 -9.51
CA ASP A 208 6.23 18.97 -8.96
C ASP A 208 5.79 20.06 -7.98
N SER A 209 4.71 20.76 -8.26
CA SER A 209 4.15 21.78 -7.37
C SER A 209 3.72 21.15 -6.03
N ILE A 210 2.96 20.06 -6.08
CA ILE A 210 2.52 19.32 -4.89
C ILE A 210 3.72 18.75 -4.12
N THR A 211 4.68 18.15 -4.81
CA THR A 211 5.88 17.56 -4.21
C THR A 211 6.69 18.60 -3.46
N ARG A 212 6.89 19.78 -4.05
CA ARG A 212 7.61 20.91 -3.37
C ARG A 212 6.89 21.38 -2.11
N ARG A 213 5.56 21.48 -2.14
CA ARG A 213 4.76 21.83 -0.95
C ARG A 213 4.89 20.78 0.14
N LEU A 214 4.77 19.49 -0.21
CA LEU A 214 4.91 18.37 0.73
C LEU A 214 6.29 18.30 1.34
N LYS A 215 7.37 18.51 0.56
CA LYS A 215 8.75 18.57 1.07
C LYS A 215 8.91 19.67 2.11
N LYS A 216 8.29 20.83 1.93
CA LYS A 216 8.31 21.93 2.93
C LYS A 216 7.60 21.53 4.23
N VAL A 217 6.44 20.91 4.16
CA VAL A 217 5.71 20.43 5.35
C VAL A 217 6.51 19.35 6.09
N LYS A 218 7.18 18.46 5.36
CA LYS A 218 8.02 17.40 5.91
C LYS A 218 9.16 17.90 6.77
N LEU A 219 9.70 19.09 6.50
CA LEU A 219 10.91 19.66 7.17
C LEU A 219 10.76 19.90 8.68
N SER A 220 9.53 19.96 9.23
CA SER A 220 9.35 20.07 10.68
C SER A 220 9.95 18.86 11.39
N ASP A 221 10.88 19.10 12.32
CA ASP A 221 11.57 18.03 13.04
C ASP A 221 10.65 17.34 14.05
N SER A 222 10.80 16.02 14.17
CA SER A 222 10.06 15.20 15.12
C SER A 222 10.78 13.86 15.35
N SER A 223 10.56 13.25 16.51
CA SER A 223 11.03 11.89 16.79
C SER A 223 9.99 10.84 16.37
N LEU A 224 10.43 9.57 16.22
CA LEU A 224 9.49 8.46 15.98
C LEU A 224 8.46 8.36 17.10
N ALA A 225 8.88 8.41 18.35
CA ALA A 225 7.98 8.34 19.51
C ALA A 225 6.94 9.46 19.50
N HIS A 226 7.33 10.67 19.09
CA HIS A 226 6.38 11.78 18.92
C HIS A 226 5.34 11.47 17.85
N GLU A 227 5.74 10.96 16.69
CA GLU A 227 4.82 10.65 15.60
C GLU A 227 3.92 9.44 15.93
N GLN A 228 4.42 8.44 16.65
CA GLN A 228 3.60 7.34 17.18
C GLN A 228 2.51 7.88 18.12
N LYS A 229 2.91 8.69 19.11
CA LYS A 229 1.95 9.29 20.05
C LYS A 229 0.93 10.19 19.37
N ARG A 230 1.36 10.98 18.42
CA ARG A 230 0.50 11.85 17.62
C ARG A 230 -0.51 11.06 16.79
N ASN A 231 -0.12 9.87 16.31
CA ASN A 231 -0.98 9.01 15.49
C ASN A 231 -2.13 8.36 16.30
N GLU A 232 -2.00 8.17 17.60
CA GLU A 232 -3.07 7.64 18.48
C GLU A 232 -4.35 8.49 18.42
N SER A 233 -4.21 9.80 18.24
CA SER A 233 -5.33 10.76 18.19
C SER A 233 -5.61 11.31 16.79
N SER A 234 -4.85 10.90 15.78
CA SER A 234 -5.02 11.33 14.40
C SER A 234 -6.36 10.86 13.80
N ASN A 235 -6.92 11.60 12.83
CA ASN A 235 -8.07 11.12 12.05
C ASN A 235 -7.69 9.99 11.09
N ILE A 236 -6.41 9.88 10.74
CA ILE A 236 -5.86 8.79 9.94
C ILE A 236 -4.92 8.00 10.84
N LYS A 237 -5.39 6.87 11.33
CA LYS A 237 -4.67 6.03 12.30
C LYS A 237 -4.00 4.84 11.63
N CYS A 238 -2.74 4.62 11.93
CA CYS A 238 -2.08 3.36 11.63
C CYS A 238 -2.54 2.32 12.67
N VAL A 239 -3.44 1.42 12.27
CA VAL A 239 -4.00 0.39 13.15
C VAL A 239 -3.27 -0.94 13.04
N GLY A 240 -2.41 -1.09 12.06
CA GLY A 240 -1.53 -2.23 11.87
C GLY A 240 -0.33 -1.83 11.02
N MET A 241 0.83 -2.40 11.33
CA MET A 241 2.05 -2.22 10.55
C MET A 241 2.67 -3.56 10.26
N THR A 242 2.92 -3.80 8.99
CA THR A 242 3.51 -5.03 8.47
C THR A 242 4.90 -4.74 7.93
N VAL A 243 5.85 -5.62 8.21
CA VAL A 243 7.22 -5.56 7.68
C VAL A 243 7.50 -6.84 6.91
N GLU A 244 7.93 -6.70 5.65
CA GLU A 244 8.43 -7.82 4.86
C GLU A 244 9.87 -8.16 5.23
N THR A 245 10.15 -9.45 5.37
CA THR A 245 11.51 -9.94 5.65
C THR A 245 11.70 -11.39 5.19
N ARG A 246 12.95 -11.83 5.26
CA ARG A 246 13.35 -13.23 5.14
C ARG A 246 13.35 -13.90 6.53
N PRO A 247 13.21 -15.23 6.60
CA PRO A 247 13.28 -15.96 7.87
C PRO A 247 14.56 -15.69 8.68
N ASP A 248 15.73 -15.70 8.06
CA ASP A 248 17.02 -15.42 8.69
C ASP A 248 17.14 -14.01 9.31
N TYR A 249 16.32 -13.07 8.87
CA TYR A 249 16.15 -11.73 9.46
C TYR A 249 14.89 -11.59 10.30
N GLY A 250 14.04 -12.60 10.34
CA GLY A 250 12.85 -12.70 11.18
C GLY A 250 13.15 -13.27 12.58
N ARG A 251 14.29 -12.95 13.18
CA ARG A 251 14.74 -13.47 14.48
C ARG A 251 14.43 -12.47 15.60
N THR A 252 14.50 -12.95 16.84
CA THR A 252 14.15 -12.19 18.07
C THR A 252 14.71 -10.78 18.10
N SER A 253 16.00 -10.58 17.77
CA SER A 253 16.62 -9.26 17.85
C SER A 253 16.02 -8.23 16.89
N ASN A 254 15.73 -8.64 15.67
CA ASN A 254 15.06 -7.81 14.67
C ASN A 254 13.57 -7.67 14.98
N GLY A 255 12.93 -8.71 15.53
CA GLY A 255 11.55 -8.68 16.00
C GLY A 255 11.34 -7.65 17.11
N ILE A 256 12.19 -7.64 18.14
CA ILE A 256 12.14 -6.61 19.22
C ILE A 256 12.29 -5.21 18.63
N PHE A 257 13.21 -5.02 17.68
CA PHE A 257 13.37 -3.73 17.04
C PHE A 257 12.14 -3.35 16.20
N ALA A 258 11.56 -4.30 15.45
CA ALA A 258 10.34 -4.06 14.69
C ALA A 258 9.14 -3.70 15.61
N LEU A 259 9.02 -4.31 16.80
CA LEU A 259 8.04 -3.90 17.83
C LEU A 259 8.23 -2.43 18.25
N SER A 260 9.48 -2.00 18.46
CA SER A 260 9.78 -0.60 18.80
C SER A 260 9.39 0.39 17.71
N LEU A 261 9.39 -0.04 16.44
CA LEU A 261 8.88 0.72 15.31
C LEU A 261 7.34 0.76 15.26
N GLY A 262 6.65 -0.16 15.98
CA GLY A 262 5.19 -0.30 15.99
C GLY A 262 4.67 -1.39 15.05
N ALA A 263 5.53 -2.30 14.56
CA ALA A 263 5.09 -3.41 13.73
C ALA A 263 4.20 -4.40 14.52
N THR A 264 3.17 -4.90 13.86
CA THR A 264 2.18 -5.83 14.43
C THR A 264 2.11 -7.15 13.66
N ARG A 265 2.65 -7.16 12.45
CA ARG A 265 2.71 -8.31 11.55
C ARG A 265 4.07 -8.38 10.88
N VAL A 266 4.53 -9.60 10.65
CA VAL A 266 5.71 -9.87 9.82
C VAL A 266 5.27 -10.72 8.63
N GLU A 267 5.68 -10.30 7.43
CA GLU A 267 5.55 -11.09 6.21
C GLU A 267 6.87 -11.79 5.93
N LEU A 268 6.87 -13.12 6.05
CA LEU A 268 8.04 -13.96 5.85
C LEU A 268 8.06 -14.50 4.42
N GLY A 269 9.14 -14.25 3.71
CA GLY A 269 9.43 -14.89 2.43
C GLY A 269 9.85 -16.33 2.61
N VAL A 270 8.90 -17.20 2.92
CA VAL A 270 9.09 -18.65 3.09
C VAL A 270 9.40 -19.33 1.77
N GLU A 271 8.63 -19.02 0.75
CA GLU A 271 8.65 -19.46 -0.64
C GLU A 271 8.37 -20.96 -0.82
N SER A 272 8.99 -21.85 -0.02
CA SER A 272 8.78 -23.29 -0.01
C SER A 272 8.99 -23.86 1.39
N VAL A 273 8.45 -25.06 1.65
CA VAL A 273 8.66 -25.85 2.88
C VAL A 273 9.53 -27.10 2.62
N PHE A 274 10.32 -27.07 1.56
CA PHE A 274 11.21 -28.15 1.13
C PHE A 274 12.62 -27.61 0.91
N ASP A 275 13.61 -28.17 1.63
CA ASP A 275 15.02 -27.71 1.55
C ASP A 275 15.60 -27.86 0.14
N ASP A 276 15.33 -28.96 -0.54
CA ASP A 276 15.83 -29.18 -1.90
C ASP A 276 15.27 -28.17 -2.94
N VAL A 277 14.08 -27.60 -2.69
CA VAL A 277 13.52 -26.50 -3.49
C VAL A 277 14.18 -25.18 -3.13
N LEU A 278 14.38 -24.92 -1.83
CA LEU A 278 15.05 -23.71 -1.35
C LEU A 278 16.50 -23.65 -1.83
N ASP A 279 17.23 -24.76 -1.76
CA ASP A 279 18.60 -24.89 -2.28
C ASP A 279 18.66 -24.63 -3.78
N LYS A 280 17.70 -25.21 -4.54
CA LYS A 280 17.65 -25.08 -6.00
C LYS A 280 17.44 -23.64 -6.49
N ILE A 281 16.82 -22.80 -5.66
CA ILE A 281 16.60 -21.38 -5.99
C ILE A 281 17.62 -20.45 -5.33
N ASP A 282 18.67 -20.97 -4.71
CA ASP A 282 19.69 -20.21 -3.95
C ASP A 282 19.02 -19.29 -2.89
N ARG A 283 18.06 -19.86 -2.12
CA ARG A 283 17.28 -19.05 -1.16
C ARG A 283 18.11 -18.57 0.03
N GLY A 284 19.16 -19.31 0.40
CA GLY A 284 20.09 -18.95 1.47
C GLY A 284 19.53 -19.04 2.89
N HIS A 285 18.45 -19.78 3.08
CA HIS A 285 17.94 -20.26 4.37
C HIS A 285 17.24 -21.61 4.14
N ASP A 286 17.14 -22.42 5.16
CA ASP A 286 16.51 -23.73 5.15
C ASP A 286 15.13 -23.71 5.85
N VAL A 287 14.49 -24.88 5.89
CA VAL A 287 13.18 -25.08 6.53
C VAL A 287 13.28 -24.88 8.04
N GLN A 288 14.40 -25.27 8.67
CA GLN A 288 14.60 -25.07 10.11
C GLN A 288 14.64 -23.58 10.46
N GLU A 289 15.26 -22.74 9.63
CA GLU A 289 15.28 -21.30 9.82
C GLU A 289 13.86 -20.68 9.74
N ILE A 290 12.99 -21.22 8.86
CA ILE A 290 11.57 -20.80 8.77
C ILE A 290 10.84 -21.15 10.07
N ILE A 291 11.03 -22.35 10.60
CA ILE A 291 10.40 -22.83 11.85
C ILE A 291 10.85 -21.97 13.03
N ASP A 292 12.15 -21.77 13.18
CA ASP A 292 12.71 -20.98 14.27
C ASP A 292 12.26 -19.52 14.23
N SER A 293 12.33 -18.90 13.07
CA SER A 293 11.83 -17.53 12.84
C SER A 293 10.34 -17.43 13.21
N SER A 294 9.54 -18.39 12.74
CA SER A 294 8.10 -18.39 12.99
C SER A 294 7.78 -18.50 14.48
N ARG A 295 8.50 -19.38 15.21
CA ARG A 295 8.35 -19.54 16.64
C ARG A 295 8.74 -18.26 17.39
N GLU A 296 9.93 -17.72 17.14
CA GLU A 296 10.43 -16.52 17.82
C GLU A 296 9.53 -15.30 17.59
N LEU A 297 9.04 -15.10 16.37
CA LEU A 297 8.14 -13.99 16.07
C LEU A 297 6.76 -14.16 16.71
N ARG A 298 6.23 -15.39 16.83
CA ARG A 298 4.99 -15.65 17.57
C ARG A 298 5.15 -15.39 19.06
N ASP A 299 6.27 -15.80 19.63
CA ASP A 299 6.59 -15.54 21.04
C ASP A 299 6.66 -14.04 21.36
N LEU A 300 7.05 -13.23 20.38
CA LEU A 300 7.00 -11.76 20.43
C LEU A 300 5.59 -11.18 20.18
N GLY A 301 4.59 -12.00 19.85
CA GLY A 301 3.20 -11.58 19.64
C GLY A 301 2.86 -11.10 18.23
N PHE A 302 3.73 -11.31 17.24
CA PHE A 302 3.44 -10.96 15.86
C PHE A 302 2.40 -11.88 15.22
N LYS A 303 1.59 -11.31 14.34
CA LYS A 303 0.89 -12.07 13.31
C LYS A 303 1.84 -12.39 12.17
N LEU A 304 1.75 -13.61 11.63
CA LEU A 304 2.61 -14.06 10.54
C LEU A 304 1.85 -14.20 9.24
N ASN A 305 2.40 -13.63 8.19
CA ASN A 305 1.95 -13.82 6.82
C ASN A 305 3.08 -14.49 6.03
N PHE A 306 2.81 -15.65 5.43
CA PHE A 306 3.82 -16.33 4.62
C PHE A 306 3.64 -15.97 3.15
N HIS A 307 4.77 -15.69 2.48
CA HIS A 307 4.84 -15.72 1.03
C HIS A 307 5.19 -17.13 0.60
N TYR A 308 4.39 -17.70 -0.29
CA TYR A 308 4.55 -19.06 -0.80
C TYR A 308 4.46 -19.07 -2.31
N MET A 309 5.40 -19.72 -2.97
CA MET A 309 5.49 -19.77 -4.42
C MET A 309 5.20 -21.17 -4.95
N LEU A 310 4.43 -21.23 -6.02
CA LEU A 310 4.13 -22.47 -6.75
C LEU A 310 5.02 -22.58 -7.99
N GLY A 311 5.30 -23.82 -8.39
CA GLY A 311 6.05 -24.09 -9.62
C GLY A 311 7.52 -23.65 -9.58
N LEU A 312 8.11 -23.55 -8.38
CA LEU A 312 9.52 -23.23 -8.22
C LEU A 312 10.42 -24.29 -8.89
N PRO A 313 11.63 -23.92 -9.37
CA PRO A 313 12.63 -24.88 -9.81
C PRO A 313 12.87 -25.96 -8.75
N GLY A 314 12.77 -27.23 -9.13
CA GLY A 314 12.87 -28.37 -8.21
C GLY A 314 11.56 -28.79 -7.54
N SER A 315 10.48 -28.05 -7.74
CA SER A 315 9.13 -28.44 -7.32
C SER A 315 8.37 -29.21 -8.41
N SER A 316 7.20 -29.67 -8.05
CA SER A 316 6.22 -30.33 -8.93
C SER A 316 4.84 -30.06 -8.39
N GLU A 317 3.78 -30.24 -9.21
CA GLU A 317 2.40 -30.10 -8.78
C GLU A 317 2.08 -30.92 -7.52
N LYS A 318 2.56 -32.19 -7.48
CA LYS A 318 2.37 -33.05 -6.31
C LYS A 318 3.07 -32.48 -5.06
N LYS A 319 4.28 -31.96 -5.22
CA LYS A 319 5.06 -31.38 -4.14
C LYS A 319 4.45 -30.04 -3.66
N ASP A 320 3.92 -29.22 -4.56
CA ASP A 320 3.23 -27.99 -4.22
C ASP A 320 1.96 -28.27 -3.39
N ILE A 321 1.17 -29.29 -3.78
CA ILE A 321 -0.03 -29.73 -3.02
C ILE A 321 0.38 -30.25 -1.62
N GLU A 322 1.44 -31.04 -1.53
CA GLU A 322 1.97 -31.53 -0.25
C GLU A 322 2.47 -30.38 0.63
N GLY A 323 3.17 -29.41 0.06
CA GLY A 323 3.60 -28.20 0.76
C GLY A 323 2.45 -27.43 1.38
N PHE A 324 1.33 -27.31 0.66
CA PHE A 324 0.10 -26.71 1.22
C PHE A 324 -0.43 -27.49 2.43
N LYS A 325 -0.44 -28.81 2.38
CA LYS A 325 -0.85 -29.63 3.53
C LYS A 325 0.05 -29.40 4.73
N ILE A 326 1.37 -29.41 4.50
CA ILE A 326 2.36 -29.13 5.54
C ILE A 326 2.14 -27.75 6.17
N LEU A 327 1.90 -26.71 5.38
CA LEU A 327 1.66 -25.36 5.89
C LEU A 327 0.49 -25.26 6.89
N PHE A 328 -0.55 -26.08 6.73
CA PHE A 328 -1.72 -26.02 7.59
C PHE A 328 -1.82 -27.13 8.62
N GLU A 329 -1.24 -28.29 8.37
CA GLU A 329 -1.30 -29.45 9.24
C GLU A 329 -0.14 -29.46 10.26
N ASN A 330 1.09 -29.09 9.83
CA ASN A 330 2.23 -29.04 10.72
C ASN A 330 2.16 -27.79 11.63
N PRO A 331 2.16 -27.97 12.98
CA PRO A 331 2.05 -26.87 13.94
C PRO A 331 3.20 -25.86 13.86
N ASP A 332 4.37 -26.25 13.35
CA ASP A 332 5.52 -25.34 13.23
C ASP A 332 5.30 -24.22 12.21
N PHE A 333 4.41 -24.42 11.24
CA PHE A 333 4.08 -23.42 10.22
C PHE A 333 2.81 -22.65 10.56
N ARG A 334 1.63 -23.07 10.16
CA ARG A 334 0.29 -22.48 10.43
C ARG A 334 0.28 -20.96 10.42
N PRO A 335 0.55 -20.32 9.29
CA PRO A 335 0.54 -18.85 9.21
C PRO A 335 -0.87 -18.27 9.48
N ASP A 336 -0.94 -17.05 10.05
CA ASP A 336 -2.20 -16.33 10.20
C ASP A 336 -2.77 -15.88 8.84
N MET A 337 -1.89 -15.64 7.87
CA MET A 337 -2.22 -15.23 6.50
C MET A 337 -1.24 -15.86 5.51
N LEU A 338 -1.68 -15.94 4.26
CA LEU A 338 -0.87 -16.51 3.17
C LEU A 338 -1.01 -15.65 1.92
N LYS A 339 0.12 -15.33 1.28
CA LYS A 339 0.20 -14.80 -0.08
C LYS A 339 0.80 -15.86 -0.99
N ILE A 340 0.04 -16.23 -2.00
CA ILE A 340 0.46 -17.26 -2.96
C ILE A 340 0.85 -16.57 -4.25
N TYR A 341 2.01 -16.93 -4.77
CA TYR A 341 2.53 -16.46 -6.05
C TYR A 341 2.71 -17.64 -7.01
N PRO A 342 2.24 -17.50 -8.26
CA PRO A 342 2.50 -18.52 -9.31
C PRO A 342 3.91 -18.45 -9.81
#